data_5582cf76068f95d8a585c4ef2f854c8e
#
_entry.id   5582cf76068f95d8a585c4ef2f854c8e
#
_cell.length_a   1.000
_cell.length_b   1.000
_cell.length_c   1.000
_cell.angle_alpha   90.00
_cell.angle_beta   90.00
_cell.angle_gamma   90.00
#
_symmetry.space_group_name_H-M   'P 1'
#
loop_
_entity.id
_entity.type
_entity.pdbx_description
1 polymer ?
#
loop_
_entity_poly.entity_id
_entity_poly.type
_entity_poly.pdbx_seq_one_letter_code
_entity_poly.pdbx_strand_id
1 'polypeptide(L)'
;MDFLKPTTVTSQTLRSSAKGQQCTLNLECCNHNPETTVLAHLPIGQKGMGMKRDDFCACFACEACHSAIDGRSKGEFTADDLMRAWHKTIKHWIRLGLITIKGAK
;
A
#
# COMPACT_ATOMS: atom_id res chain seq x y z
N MET A 1 -1.50 29.93 6.28
CA MET A 1 -1.64 28.48 6.19
C MET A 1 -2.23 28.09 4.85
N ASP A 2 -1.67 27.10 4.22
CA ASP A 2 -2.09 26.72 2.89
C ASP A 2 -2.56 25.27 2.86
N PHE A 3 -3.67 25.01 3.54
CA PHE A 3 -4.23 23.66 3.58
C PHE A 3 -4.92 23.26 2.28
N LEU A 4 -5.03 24.17 1.33
CA LEU A 4 -5.58 23.86 0.01
C LEU A 4 -4.53 23.26 -0.92
N LYS A 5 -3.28 23.43 -0.57
CA LYS A 5 -2.18 22.89 -1.36
C LYS A 5 -1.91 21.44 -0.91
N PRO A 6 -2.10 20.46 -1.79
CA PRO A 6 -1.86 19.09 -1.39
C PRO A 6 -0.39 18.87 -1.05
N THR A 7 -0.15 18.16 0.02
CA THR A 7 1.19 17.77 0.45
C THR A 7 1.30 16.26 0.37
N THR A 8 2.22 15.80 -0.46
CA THR A 8 2.46 14.36 -0.56
C THR A 8 3.30 13.91 0.63
N VAL A 9 2.83 12.88 1.31
CA VAL A 9 3.54 12.31 2.45
C VAL A 9 4.40 11.15 1.98
N THR A 10 5.71 11.31 2.11
CA THR A 10 6.66 10.26 1.73
C THR A 10 7.40 9.80 2.97
N SER A 11 7.69 8.51 3.06
CA SER A 11 8.38 7.94 4.21
C SER A 11 9.22 6.75 3.78
N GLN A 12 10.53 6.90 3.86
CA GLN A 12 11.42 5.78 3.58
C GLN A 12 11.18 4.65 4.58
N THR A 13 10.81 4.99 5.82
CA THR A 13 10.53 3.98 6.84
C THR A 13 9.35 3.11 6.42
N LEU A 14 8.27 3.72 5.94
CA LEU A 14 7.13 2.94 5.47
C LEU A 14 7.48 2.09 4.26
N ARG A 15 8.23 2.65 3.33
CA ARG A 15 8.66 1.90 2.14
C ARG A 15 9.51 0.70 2.50
N SER A 16 10.46 0.89 3.41
CA SER A 16 11.35 -0.18 3.83
C SER A 16 10.63 -1.25 4.64
N SER A 17 9.52 -0.90 5.29
CA SER A 17 8.79 -1.84 6.13
C SER A 17 8.17 -2.98 5.33
N ALA A 18 8.00 -2.82 4.03
CA ALA A 18 7.38 -3.85 3.19
C ALA A 18 8.30 -5.03 2.91
N LYS A 19 9.60 -4.80 2.98
CA LYS A 19 10.56 -5.83 2.60
C LYS A 19 10.41 -7.08 3.47
N GLY A 20 10.23 -8.23 2.83
CA GLY A 20 10.13 -9.49 3.53
C GLY A 20 8.78 -9.76 4.18
N GLN A 21 7.81 -8.88 4.00
CA GLN A 21 6.49 -9.05 4.58
C GLN A 21 5.59 -9.91 3.70
N GLN A 22 4.57 -10.49 4.33
CA GLN A 22 3.55 -11.21 3.59
C GLN A 22 2.75 -10.26 2.73
N CYS A 23 2.41 -10.71 1.51
CA CYS A 23 1.54 -9.95 0.63
C CYS A 23 0.16 -9.81 1.27
N THR A 24 -0.30 -8.57 1.43
CA THR A 24 -1.62 -8.33 2.03
C THR A 24 -2.76 -8.36 1.02
N LEU A 25 -2.45 -8.22 -0.28
CA LEU A 25 -3.46 -8.32 -1.32
C LEU A 25 -3.91 -9.75 -1.51
N ASN A 26 -2.95 -10.65 -1.56
CA ASN A 26 -3.22 -12.09 -1.68
C ASN A 26 -4.27 -12.41 -2.75
N LEU A 27 -4.12 -11.78 -3.91
CA LEU A 27 -5.01 -12.03 -5.03
C LEU A 27 -4.78 -13.43 -5.59
N GLU A 28 -5.64 -13.86 -6.49
CA GLU A 28 -5.49 -15.16 -7.11
C GLU A 28 -4.13 -15.32 -7.80
N CYS A 29 -3.61 -14.22 -8.36
CA CYS A 29 -2.32 -14.23 -9.01
C CYS A 29 -1.12 -14.11 -8.06
N CYS A 30 -1.35 -14.04 -6.74
CA CYS A 30 -0.29 -13.86 -5.75
C CYS A 30 0.78 -14.93 -5.89
N ASN A 31 2.05 -14.51 -5.87
CA ASN A 31 3.15 -15.48 -6.00
C ASN A 31 3.57 -16.07 -4.64
N HIS A 32 2.99 -15.57 -3.54
CA HIS A 32 3.26 -16.04 -2.17
C HIS A 32 4.73 -15.99 -1.78
N ASN A 33 5.51 -15.11 -2.42
CA ASN A 33 6.92 -14.98 -2.13
C ASN A 33 7.21 -13.64 -1.43
N PRO A 34 7.44 -13.65 -0.10
CA PRO A 34 7.69 -12.40 0.64
C PRO A 34 8.90 -11.62 0.16
N GLU A 35 9.86 -12.29 -0.49
CA GLU A 35 11.03 -11.61 -1.00
C GLU A 35 10.70 -10.61 -2.11
N THR A 36 9.57 -10.79 -2.78
CA THR A 36 9.15 -9.88 -3.84
C THR A 36 8.22 -8.79 -3.34
N THR A 37 7.92 -8.76 -2.04
CA THR A 37 6.97 -7.81 -1.48
C THR A 37 7.54 -6.40 -1.45
N VAL A 38 6.76 -5.45 -1.95
CA VAL A 38 7.11 -4.05 -1.94
C VAL A 38 5.92 -3.24 -1.45
N LEU A 39 6.16 -1.96 -1.19
CA LEU A 39 5.06 -1.06 -0.84
C LEU A 39 4.39 -0.61 -2.13
N ALA A 40 3.19 -1.11 -2.35
CA ALA A 40 2.42 -0.84 -3.57
C ALA A 40 1.36 0.21 -3.26
N HIS A 41 1.42 1.35 -3.94
CA HIS A 41 0.44 2.41 -3.75
C HIS A 41 -0.91 1.96 -4.30
N LEU A 42 -1.96 2.27 -3.57
CA LEU A 42 -3.31 1.87 -3.97
C LEU A 42 -3.76 2.73 -5.15
N PRO A 43 -4.36 2.11 -6.18
CA PRO A 43 -4.85 2.86 -7.35
C PRO A 43 -6.22 3.47 -7.07
N ILE A 44 -6.31 4.33 -6.06
CA ILE A 44 -7.57 4.94 -5.68
C ILE A 44 -7.44 6.46 -5.71
N GLY A 45 -8.47 7.09 -6.25
CA GLY A 45 -8.63 8.53 -6.16
C GLY A 45 -7.67 9.39 -6.95
N GLN A 46 -6.61 8.84 -7.50
CA GLN A 46 -5.59 9.60 -8.18
C GLN A 46 -5.53 9.21 -9.64
N LYS A 47 -5.96 10.10 -10.50
CA LYS A 47 -5.98 9.82 -11.93
C LYS A 47 -5.13 10.77 -12.74
N GLY A 48 -4.58 11.79 -12.12
CA GLY A 48 -3.76 12.75 -12.84
C GLY A 48 -2.38 12.22 -13.11
N MET A 49 -1.88 12.43 -14.30
CA MET A 49 -0.50 12.12 -14.62
C MET A 49 0.43 13.00 -13.80
N GLY A 50 1.51 12.41 -13.29
CA GLY A 50 2.45 13.14 -12.48
C GLY A 50 2.03 13.32 -11.04
N MET A 51 0.86 12.83 -10.67
CA MET A 51 0.43 12.89 -9.28
C MET A 51 1.20 11.88 -8.45
N LYS A 52 1.79 12.36 -7.37
CA LYS A 52 2.45 11.47 -6.43
C LYS A 52 1.44 10.98 -5.42
N ARG A 53 1.61 9.74 -5.00
CA ARG A 53 0.72 9.13 -4.02
C ARG A 53 1.41 9.09 -2.66
N ASP A 54 0.59 9.22 -1.61
CA ASP A 54 1.09 9.17 -0.25
C ASP A 54 1.54 7.74 0.10
N ASP A 55 2.65 7.64 0.81
CA ASP A 55 3.18 6.32 1.17
C ASP A 55 2.29 5.58 2.16
N PHE A 56 1.46 6.28 2.93
CA PHE A 56 0.52 5.58 3.82
C PHE A 56 -0.71 5.06 3.07
N CYS A 57 -0.91 5.47 1.83
CA CYS A 57 -2.04 5.00 1.00
C CYS A 57 -1.56 3.87 0.11
N ALA A 58 -1.09 2.82 0.75
CA ALA A 58 -0.40 1.72 0.09
C ALA A 58 -0.54 0.45 0.89
N CYS A 59 -0.15 -0.66 0.29
CA CYS A 59 -0.21 -1.95 0.98
C CYS A 59 1.04 -2.78 0.63
N PHE A 60 1.26 -3.82 1.41
CA PHE A 60 2.33 -4.78 1.10
C PHE A 60 1.83 -5.70 -0.01
N ALA A 61 2.50 -5.70 -1.13
CA ALA A 61 2.10 -6.54 -2.26
C ALA A 61 3.30 -7.23 -2.87
N CYS A 62 3.13 -8.51 -3.20
CA CYS A 62 4.14 -9.23 -3.94
C CYS A 62 4.21 -8.68 -5.36
N GLU A 63 5.24 -9.04 -6.10
CA GLU A 63 5.43 -8.53 -7.46
C GLU A 63 4.21 -8.81 -8.34
N ALA A 64 3.66 -10.01 -8.27
CA ALA A 64 2.52 -10.39 -9.11
C ALA A 64 1.28 -9.56 -8.79
N CYS A 65 0.95 -9.41 -7.50
CA CYS A 65 -0.21 -8.61 -7.10
C CYS A 65 0.00 -7.12 -7.41
N HIS A 66 1.22 -6.62 -7.21
CA HIS A 66 1.55 -5.24 -7.51
C HIS A 66 1.35 -4.96 -9.00
N SER A 67 1.82 -5.86 -9.85
CA SER A 67 1.64 -5.71 -11.30
C SER A 67 0.17 -5.72 -11.69
N ALA A 68 -0.63 -6.55 -11.01
CA ALA A 68 -2.06 -6.63 -11.29
C ALA A 68 -2.77 -5.31 -10.97
N ILE A 69 -2.53 -4.74 -9.79
CA ILE A 69 -3.23 -3.51 -9.42
C ILE A 69 -2.69 -2.28 -10.17
N ASP A 70 -1.47 -2.36 -10.70
CA ASP A 70 -0.92 -1.30 -11.54
C ASP A 70 -1.36 -1.40 -12.99
N GLY A 71 -2.05 -2.47 -13.35
CA GLY A 71 -2.47 -2.67 -14.73
C GLY A 71 -1.38 -3.18 -15.65
N ARG A 72 -0.22 -3.58 -15.12
CA ARG A 72 0.89 -4.09 -15.93
C ARG A 72 0.72 -5.56 -16.29
N SER A 73 -0.11 -6.27 -15.58
CA SER A 73 -0.41 -7.67 -15.89
C SER A 73 -1.91 -7.88 -15.69
N LYS A 74 -2.37 -9.01 -16.22
CA LYS A 74 -3.77 -9.36 -16.04
C LYS A 74 -3.95 -9.94 -14.63
N GLY A 75 -4.91 -9.44 -13.92
CA GLY A 75 -5.23 -9.92 -12.60
C GLY A 75 -6.46 -9.17 -12.14
N GLU A 76 -7.40 -9.92 -11.59
CA GLU A 76 -8.65 -9.31 -11.14
C GLU A 76 -8.54 -8.92 -9.68
N PHE A 77 -9.06 -7.76 -9.37
CA PHE A 77 -9.15 -7.30 -8.00
C PHE A 77 -10.35 -6.38 -7.87
N THR A 78 -10.82 -6.24 -6.64
CA THR A 78 -11.97 -5.38 -6.34
C THR A 78 -11.52 -4.28 -5.39
N ALA A 79 -12.38 -3.27 -5.23
CA ALA A 79 -12.12 -2.23 -4.23
C ALA A 79 -12.03 -2.85 -2.83
N ASP A 80 -12.82 -3.88 -2.58
CA ASP A 80 -12.77 -4.57 -1.29
C ASP A 80 -11.42 -5.22 -1.05
N ASP A 81 -10.82 -5.81 -2.09
CA ASP A 81 -9.48 -6.38 -1.97
C ASP A 81 -8.47 -5.32 -1.56
N LEU A 82 -8.56 -4.15 -2.17
CA LEU A 82 -7.66 -3.03 -1.87
C LEU A 82 -7.86 -2.55 -0.43
N MET A 83 -9.09 -2.42 -0.01
CA MET A 83 -9.40 -1.95 1.34
C MET A 83 -8.92 -2.92 2.40
N ARG A 84 -9.11 -4.22 2.17
CA ARG A 84 -8.63 -5.23 3.11
C ARG A 84 -7.11 -5.23 3.20
N ALA A 85 -6.43 -5.12 2.07
CA ALA A 85 -4.98 -5.07 2.06
C ALA A 85 -4.46 -3.84 2.80
N TRP A 86 -5.09 -2.71 2.57
CA TRP A 86 -4.72 -1.46 3.24
C TRP A 86 -4.92 -1.58 4.75
N HIS A 87 -6.07 -2.12 5.17
CA HIS A 87 -6.37 -2.31 6.58
C HIS A 87 -5.30 -3.15 7.27
N LYS A 88 -4.93 -4.27 6.65
CA LYS A 88 -3.90 -5.14 7.21
C LYS A 88 -2.55 -4.44 7.30
N THR A 89 -2.21 -3.67 6.29
CA THR A 89 -0.94 -2.96 6.25
C THR A 89 -0.89 -1.88 7.33
N ILE A 90 -1.95 -1.10 7.47
CA ILE A 90 -2.03 -0.07 8.51
C ILE A 90 -1.93 -0.68 9.90
N LYS A 91 -2.62 -1.80 10.13
CA LYS A 91 -2.54 -2.47 11.42
C LYS A 91 -1.12 -2.93 11.74
N HIS A 92 -0.42 -3.40 10.72
CA HIS A 92 0.98 -3.82 10.89
C HIS A 92 1.85 -2.61 11.28
N TRP A 93 1.67 -1.49 10.59
CA TRP A 93 2.43 -0.29 10.88
C TRP A 93 2.15 0.23 12.30
N ILE A 94 0.89 0.17 12.73
CA ILE A 94 0.53 0.60 14.10
C ILE A 94 1.21 -0.33 15.11
N ARG A 95 1.19 -1.63 14.86
CA ARG A 95 1.81 -2.60 15.75
C ARG A 95 3.31 -2.38 15.88
N LEU A 96 3.96 -1.96 14.80
CA LEU A 96 5.39 -1.68 14.81
C LEU A 96 5.73 -0.28 15.33
N GLY A 97 4.73 0.53 15.61
CA GLY A 97 4.96 1.89 16.07
C GLY A 97 5.34 2.87 14.96
N LEU A 98 5.18 2.47 13.71
CA LEU A 98 5.50 3.35 12.57
C LEU A 98 4.40 4.36 12.30
N ILE A 99 3.19 4.05 12.71
CA ILE A 99 2.05 4.97 12.70
C ILE A 99 1.45 4.94 14.08
N THR A 100 1.23 6.11 14.65
CA THR A 100 0.64 6.23 15.98
C THR A 100 -0.67 7.00 15.88
N ILE A 101 -1.70 6.44 16.51
CA ILE A 101 -3.00 7.12 16.60
C ILE A 101 -3.15 7.58 18.03
N LYS A 102 -3.24 8.89 18.21
CA LYS A 102 -3.36 9.47 19.53
C LYS A 102 -4.64 8.97 20.22
N GLY A 103 -4.50 8.50 21.43
CA GLY A 103 -5.64 8.00 22.19
C GLY A 103 -6.02 6.55 21.91
N ALA A 104 -5.35 5.88 20.99
CA ALA A 104 -5.65 4.47 20.71
C ALA A 104 -5.18 3.58 21.86
N LYS A 105 -5.91 2.50 22.08
CA LYS A 105 -5.59 1.54 23.14
C LYS A 105 -5.07 0.23 22.56
#